data_3774655c6ee35791feddbf30d3ca33b4
#
_entry.id   3774655c6ee35791feddbf30d3ca33b4
#
_cell.length_a   1.000
_cell.length_b   1.000
_cell.length_c   1.000
_cell.angle_alpha   90.00
_cell.angle_beta   90.00
_cell.angle_gamma   90.00
#
_symmetry.space_group_name_H-M   'P 1'
#
loop_
_entity.id
_entity.type
_entity.pdbx_description
1 polymer ?
#
loop_
_entity_poly.entity_id
_entity_poly.type
_entity_poly.pdbx_seq_one_letter_code
_entity_poly.pdbx_strand_id
1 'polypeptide(L)'
;MGIFYGLGAALCWGLGDFAITTLARYVGSARSLLYIQVFSLVSWFVLIPLFPHEVDTGLSVWWIAALAGTFHVVGLATTYRAFEIGTLSFVSPIASSFAIVTALMFVVTNNSPETLSLAGIVLLVCGIVVVTRSTGSGGQATLKGVPEAIASAVSFGVMFWIMDVYVSGPLGDVAPLILLKLMASTFAAAYVAKSKYEPAPVMPPKGTLIGIALVAALLDTMAWVSYLIGYRFDHGAVVTALASLFSVVTIVLAGVFLKERLSRNQWAGVGVVLLGILLVSLPKSENAPVSAVAGPDVLAESK
;
A
#
# COMPACT_ATOMS: atom_id res chain seq x y z
N MET A 1 -14.44 11.45 12.68
CA MET A 1 -13.49 10.48 13.28
C MET A 1 -12.64 9.82 12.19
N GLY A 2 -13.20 9.35 11.08
CA GLY A 2 -12.45 8.73 9.98
C GLY A 2 -11.27 9.54 9.45
N ILE A 3 -11.41 10.87 9.37
CA ILE A 3 -10.33 11.79 8.96
C ILE A 3 -9.07 11.63 9.82
N PHE A 4 -9.22 11.60 11.14
CA PHE A 4 -8.08 11.43 12.07
C PHE A 4 -7.37 10.10 11.87
N TYR A 5 -8.13 9.03 11.68
CA TYR A 5 -7.59 7.70 11.45
C TYR A 5 -6.93 7.57 10.07
N GLY A 6 -7.51 8.17 9.02
CA GLY A 6 -6.88 8.22 7.70
C GLY A 6 -5.55 8.96 7.72
N LEU A 7 -5.49 10.14 8.37
CA LEU A 7 -4.24 10.88 8.55
C LEU A 7 -3.26 10.13 9.47
N GLY A 8 -3.76 9.46 10.51
CA GLY A 8 -2.94 8.59 11.37
C GLY A 8 -2.28 7.47 10.58
N ALA A 9 -3.02 6.80 9.71
CA ALA A 9 -2.49 5.78 8.81
C ALA A 9 -1.43 6.36 7.85
N ALA A 10 -1.68 7.55 7.26
CA ALA A 10 -0.72 8.24 6.40
C ALA A 10 0.58 8.55 7.13
N LEU A 11 0.50 9.08 8.33
CA LEU A 11 1.67 9.40 9.15
C LEU A 11 2.48 8.14 9.48
N CYS A 12 1.80 7.10 9.93
CA CYS A 12 2.44 5.83 10.31
C CYS A 12 3.10 5.15 9.10
N TRP A 13 2.41 5.03 7.96
CA TRP A 13 3.03 4.46 6.76
C TRP A 13 4.17 5.32 6.23
N GLY A 14 4.05 6.65 6.21
CA GLY A 14 5.12 7.52 5.73
C GLY A 14 6.39 7.46 6.60
N LEU A 15 6.24 7.44 7.92
CA LEU A 15 7.34 7.18 8.86
C LEU A 15 7.90 5.77 8.70
N GLY A 16 7.02 4.79 8.47
CA GLY A 16 7.36 3.40 8.20
C GLY A 16 8.22 3.25 6.95
N ASP A 17 7.84 3.86 5.84
CA ASP A 17 8.59 3.86 4.58
C ASP A 17 10.02 4.40 4.76
N PHE A 18 10.15 5.49 5.53
CA PHE A 18 11.45 6.05 5.87
C PHE A 18 12.31 5.08 6.70
N ALA A 19 11.70 4.43 7.71
CA ALA A 19 12.38 3.44 8.54
C ALA A 19 12.76 2.18 7.72
N ILE A 20 11.86 1.68 6.86
CA ILE A 20 12.09 0.58 5.90
C ILE A 20 13.27 0.92 5.00
N THR A 21 13.28 2.12 4.40
CA THR A 21 14.36 2.58 3.51
C THR A 21 15.70 2.59 4.24
N THR A 22 15.72 3.16 5.44
CA THR A 22 16.94 3.23 6.26
C THR A 22 17.47 1.83 6.56
N LEU A 23 16.60 0.91 6.99
CA LEU A 23 16.99 -0.46 7.28
C LEU A 23 17.44 -1.22 6.03
N ALA A 24 16.70 -1.08 4.91
CA ALA A 24 16.99 -1.78 3.66
C ALA A 24 18.34 -1.37 3.06
N ARG A 25 18.70 -0.11 3.21
CA ARG A 25 20.02 0.39 2.76
C ARG A 25 21.19 -0.15 3.61
N TYR A 26 20.94 -0.60 4.86
CA TYR A 26 21.97 -1.24 5.70
C TYR A 26 22.03 -2.75 5.53
N VAL A 27 20.89 -3.44 5.60
CA VAL A 27 20.87 -4.90 5.68
C VAL A 27 20.30 -5.58 4.42
N GLY A 28 19.94 -4.80 3.41
CA GLY A 28 19.30 -5.26 2.18
C GLY A 28 17.78 -5.46 2.32
N SER A 29 17.08 -5.41 1.19
CA SER A 29 15.61 -5.52 1.13
C SER A 29 15.09 -6.82 1.72
N ALA A 30 15.72 -7.96 1.41
CA ALA A 30 15.29 -9.28 1.90
C ALA A 30 15.27 -9.39 3.43
N ARG A 31 16.35 -8.94 4.09
CA ARG A 31 16.44 -9.00 5.55
C ARG A 31 15.53 -7.98 6.23
N SER A 32 15.44 -6.79 5.67
CA SER A 32 14.51 -5.76 6.18
C SER A 32 13.08 -6.28 6.11
N LEU A 33 12.68 -6.88 4.99
CA LEU A 33 11.36 -7.49 4.83
C LEU A 33 11.12 -8.56 5.89
N LEU A 34 12.08 -9.48 6.10
CA LEU A 34 11.96 -10.53 7.09
C LEU A 34 11.76 -9.97 8.51
N TYR A 35 12.62 -9.06 8.94
CA TYR A 35 12.55 -8.53 10.31
C TYR A 35 11.24 -7.78 10.54
N ILE A 36 10.85 -6.92 9.62
CA ILE A 36 9.65 -6.10 9.79
C ILE A 36 8.38 -6.96 9.72
N GLN A 37 8.28 -7.91 8.78
CA GLN A 37 7.09 -8.75 8.67
C GLN A 37 6.94 -9.73 9.84
N VAL A 38 8.03 -10.27 10.37
CA VAL A 38 7.98 -11.13 11.56
C VAL A 38 7.56 -10.32 12.79
N PHE A 39 8.14 -9.14 13.02
CA PHE A 39 7.73 -8.31 14.16
C PHE A 39 6.30 -7.79 14.00
N SER A 40 5.87 -7.42 12.79
CA SER A 40 4.49 -7.03 12.50
C SER A 40 3.52 -8.20 12.74
N LEU A 41 3.87 -9.41 12.32
CA LEU A 41 3.07 -10.62 12.57
C LEU A 41 2.88 -10.87 14.08
N VAL A 42 3.96 -10.77 14.86
CA VAL A 42 3.89 -10.89 16.33
C VAL A 42 2.99 -9.81 16.93
N SER A 43 3.08 -8.56 16.45
CA SER A 43 2.21 -7.48 16.90
C SER A 43 0.74 -7.77 16.62
N TRP A 44 0.41 -8.34 15.45
CA TRP A 44 -0.96 -8.73 15.12
C TRP A 44 -1.48 -9.86 16.00
N PHE A 45 -0.68 -10.86 16.35
CA PHE A 45 -1.09 -11.90 17.31
C PHE A 45 -1.46 -11.33 18.68
N VAL A 46 -0.77 -10.28 19.12
CA VAL A 46 -1.11 -9.58 20.38
C VAL A 46 -2.40 -8.79 20.24
N LEU A 47 -2.69 -8.25 19.06
CA LEU A 47 -3.86 -7.40 18.82
C LEU A 47 -5.14 -8.16 18.46
N ILE A 48 -5.05 -9.43 18.03
CA ILE A 48 -6.21 -10.27 17.67
C ILE A 48 -7.37 -10.16 18.67
N PRO A 49 -7.15 -10.25 20.01
CA PRO A 49 -8.25 -10.22 20.97
C PRO A 49 -9.04 -8.91 20.98
N LEU A 50 -8.51 -7.84 20.40
CA LEU A 50 -9.16 -6.52 20.36
C LEU A 50 -10.11 -6.35 19.16
N PHE A 51 -10.12 -7.31 18.23
CA PHE A 51 -10.94 -7.23 17.01
C PHE A 51 -11.97 -8.35 16.95
N PRO A 52 -13.17 -8.13 16.39
CA PRO A 52 -14.16 -9.17 16.16
C PRO A 52 -13.61 -10.30 15.26
N HIS A 53 -13.97 -11.55 15.54
CA HIS A 53 -13.39 -12.74 14.92
C HIS A 53 -14.44 -13.61 14.21
N GLU A 54 -15.53 -13.03 13.75
CA GLU A 54 -16.47 -13.79 12.94
C GLU A 54 -15.85 -14.09 11.59
N VAL A 55 -15.52 -15.33 11.37
CA VAL A 55 -14.88 -15.83 10.12
C VAL A 55 -15.80 -16.86 9.51
N ASP A 56 -16.30 -16.59 8.31
CA ASP A 56 -16.88 -17.62 7.48
C ASP A 56 -15.79 -18.60 7.05
N THR A 57 -15.99 -19.86 7.33
CA THR A 57 -15.00 -20.93 7.14
C THR A 57 -15.00 -21.52 5.74
N GLY A 58 -15.62 -20.87 4.76
CA GLY A 58 -15.63 -21.31 3.38
C GLY A 58 -14.22 -21.41 2.79
N LEU A 59 -13.75 -22.64 2.50
CA LEU A 59 -12.40 -22.91 2.01
C LEU A 59 -12.07 -22.14 0.72
N SER A 60 -13.05 -21.88 -0.12
CA SER A 60 -12.88 -21.14 -1.39
C SER A 60 -12.40 -19.71 -1.18
N VAL A 61 -12.89 -19.02 -0.14
CA VAL A 61 -12.50 -17.64 0.16
C VAL A 61 -11.05 -17.57 0.65
N TRP A 62 -10.59 -18.59 1.38
CA TRP A 62 -9.19 -18.67 1.81
C TRP A 62 -8.20 -18.82 0.65
N TRP A 63 -8.60 -19.51 -0.44
CA TRP A 63 -7.77 -19.55 -1.65
C TRP A 63 -7.69 -18.18 -2.34
N ILE A 64 -8.78 -17.43 -2.35
CA ILE A 64 -8.80 -16.05 -2.88
C ILE A 64 -7.94 -15.14 -2.00
N ALA A 65 -8.04 -15.28 -0.66
CA ALA A 65 -7.19 -14.56 0.27
C ALA A 65 -5.69 -14.91 0.08
N ALA A 66 -5.37 -16.17 -0.19
CA ALA A 66 -4.00 -16.57 -0.50
C ALA A 66 -3.50 -15.99 -1.84
N LEU A 67 -4.37 -15.85 -2.83
CA LEU A 67 -4.05 -15.14 -4.07
C LEU A 67 -3.75 -13.66 -3.79
N ALA A 68 -4.59 -12.98 -3.01
CA ALA A 68 -4.31 -11.62 -2.54
C ALA A 68 -2.98 -11.54 -1.78
N GLY A 69 -2.69 -12.55 -0.92
CA GLY A 69 -1.42 -12.70 -0.21
C GLY A 69 -0.22 -12.81 -1.15
N THR A 70 -0.37 -13.48 -2.29
CA THR A 70 0.69 -13.55 -3.31
C THR A 70 1.01 -12.18 -3.88
N PHE A 71 -0.02 -11.39 -4.24
CA PHE A 71 0.16 -10.02 -4.69
C PHE A 71 0.75 -9.12 -3.58
N HIS A 72 0.32 -9.31 -2.33
CA HIS A 72 0.90 -8.61 -1.18
C HIS A 72 2.41 -8.88 -1.05
N VAL A 73 2.82 -10.13 -1.13
CA VAL A 73 4.24 -10.54 -1.07
C VAL A 73 5.05 -9.90 -2.19
N VAL A 74 4.55 -9.95 -3.44
CA VAL A 74 5.22 -9.31 -4.58
C VAL A 74 5.29 -7.80 -4.38
N GLY A 75 4.19 -7.18 -3.94
CA GLY A 75 4.12 -5.75 -3.63
C GLY A 75 5.17 -5.35 -2.61
N LEU A 76 5.26 -6.06 -1.48
CA LEU A 76 6.26 -5.79 -0.44
C LEU A 76 7.69 -5.99 -0.95
N ALA A 77 7.98 -7.12 -1.60
CA ALA A 77 9.33 -7.43 -2.08
C ALA A 77 9.84 -6.36 -3.06
N THR A 78 8.97 -5.90 -3.96
CA THR A 78 9.30 -4.85 -4.94
C THR A 78 9.38 -3.47 -4.29
N THR A 79 8.52 -3.14 -3.32
CA THR A 79 8.62 -1.89 -2.54
C THR A 79 9.95 -1.80 -1.79
N TYR A 80 10.29 -2.83 -1.02
CA TYR A 80 11.53 -2.84 -0.25
C TYR A 80 12.76 -2.75 -1.14
N ARG A 81 12.71 -3.39 -2.31
CA ARG A 81 13.77 -3.27 -3.30
C ARG A 81 13.84 -1.88 -3.92
N ALA A 82 12.70 -1.29 -4.27
CA ALA A 82 12.64 0.08 -4.76
C ALA A 82 13.24 1.09 -3.76
N PHE A 83 12.94 0.93 -2.48
CA PHE A 83 13.44 1.80 -1.40
C PHE A 83 14.93 1.59 -1.11
N GLU A 84 15.43 0.36 -1.28
CA GLU A 84 16.85 0.05 -1.14
C GLU A 84 17.71 0.74 -2.22
N ILE A 85 17.29 0.64 -3.48
CA ILE A 85 18.12 1.04 -4.63
C ILE A 85 17.74 2.39 -5.24
N GLY A 86 16.53 2.88 -4.95
CA GLY A 86 15.96 4.08 -5.55
C GLY A 86 16.14 5.34 -4.70
N THR A 87 15.75 6.47 -5.28
CA THR A 87 15.58 7.73 -4.55
C THR A 87 14.20 7.73 -3.91
N LEU A 88 14.14 7.72 -2.57
CA LEU A 88 12.90 7.50 -1.82
C LEU A 88 11.80 8.51 -2.16
N SER A 89 12.15 9.81 -2.21
CA SER A 89 11.23 10.89 -2.60
C SER A 89 10.62 10.72 -4.00
N PHE A 90 11.17 9.81 -4.80
CA PHE A 90 10.75 9.55 -6.16
C PHE A 90 9.99 8.23 -6.31
N VAL A 91 10.48 7.16 -5.69
CA VAL A 91 9.85 5.84 -5.80
C VAL A 91 8.62 5.69 -4.91
N SER A 92 8.55 6.41 -3.76
CA SER A 92 7.40 6.34 -2.85
C SER A 92 6.09 6.84 -3.48
N PRO A 93 6.01 7.98 -4.19
CA PRO A 93 4.79 8.40 -4.90
C PRO A 93 4.35 7.41 -5.98
N ILE A 94 5.30 6.75 -6.66
CA ILE A 94 4.97 5.74 -7.66
C ILE A 94 4.39 4.50 -6.98
N ALA A 95 5.03 4.02 -5.93
CA ALA A 95 4.55 2.86 -5.17
C ALA A 95 3.17 3.14 -4.52
N SER A 96 2.94 4.37 -4.01
CA SER A 96 1.66 4.76 -3.41
C SER A 96 0.51 4.92 -4.42
N SER A 97 0.79 4.88 -5.71
CA SER A 97 -0.24 4.96 -6.76
C SER A 97 -1.09 3.69 -6.91
N PHE A 98 -0.92 2.71 -6.03
CA PHE A 98 -1.75 1.49 -6.00
C PHE A 98 -3.26 1.78 -5.92
N ALA A 99 -3.67 2.87 -5.27
CA ALA A 99 -5.08 3.27 -5.21
C ALA A 99 -5.71 3.48 -6.60
N ILE A 100 -4.93 3.95 -7.56
CA ILE A 100 -5.38 4.15 -8.95
C ILE A 100 -5.52 2.80 -9.65
N VAL A 101 -4.62 1.85 -9.40
CA VAL A 101 -4.75 0.49 -9.94
C VAL A 101 -5.99 -0.19 -9.35
N THR A 102 -6.22 -0.04 -8.04
CA THR A 102 -7.44 -0.54 -7.38
C THR A 102 -8.70 0.04 -8.04
N ALA A 103 -8.75 1.37 -8.24
CA ALA A 103 -9.87 2.02 -8.90
C ALA A 103 -10.05 1.55 -10.34
N LEU A 104 -8.96 1.34 -11.09
CA LEU A 104 -9.02 0.79 -12.44
C LEU A 104 -9.62 -0.63 -12.45
N MET A 105 -9.26 -1.47 -11.49
CA MET A 105 -9.84 -2.81 -11.35
C MET A 105 -11.34 -2.76 -11.08
N PHE A 106 -11.82 -1.82 -10.26
CA PHE A 106 -13.26 -1.59 -10.05
C PHE A 106 -13.95 -1.14 -11.34
N VAL A 107 -13.36 -0.20 -12.08
CA VAL A 107 -13.91 0.26 -13.37
C VAL A 107 -14.05 -0.88 -14.36
N VAL A 108 -13.03 -1.70 -14.52
CA VAL A 108 -13.00 -2.82 -15.48
C VAL A 108 -14.02 -3.91 -15.10
N THR A 109 -14.23 -4.16 -13.81
CA THR A 109 -15.12 -5.22 -13.34
C THR A 109 -16.59 -4.80 -13.24
N ASN A 110 -16.87 -3.53 -12.95
CA ASN A 110 -18.24 -3.02 -12.76
C ASN A 110 -18.81 -2.31 -13.99
N ASN A 111 -18.07 -2.23 -15.12
CA ASN A 111 -18.48 -1.61 -16.39
C ASN A 111 -18.96 -0.15 -16.30
N SER A 112 -18.64 0.57 -15.25
CA SER A 112 -19.01 1.98 -15.09
C SER A 112 -17.78 2.82 -14.72
N PRO A 113 -17.00 3.27 -15.74
CA PRO A 113 -15.89 4.18 -15.49
C PRO A 113 -16.41 5.54 -15.05
N GLU A 114 -16.08 5.94 -13.82
CA GLU A 114 -16.31 7.32 -13.40
C GLU A 114 -15.30 8.23 -14.09
N THR A 115 -15.77 9.37 -14.62
CA THR A 115 -14.92 10.37 -15.29
C THR A 115 -13.77 10.82 -14.40
N LEU A 116 -14.00 10.90 -13.08
CA LEU A 116 -13.00 11.34 -12.11
C LEU A 116 -11.88 10.29 -11.94
N SER A 117 -12.23 9.00 -11.89
CA SER A 117 -11.26 7.90 -11.84
C SER A 117 -10.40 7.86 -13.10
N LEU A 118 -11.01 8.04 -14.28
CA LEU A 118 -10.27 8.11 -15.53
C LEU A 118 -9.31 9.31 -15.56
N ALA A 119 -9.75 10.48 -15.10
CA ALA A 119 -8.90 11.67 -15.00
C ALA A 119 -7.70 11.41 -14.07
N GLY A 120 -7.91 10.76 -12.93
CA GLY A 120 -6.86 10.39 -11.99
C GLY A 120 -5.82 9.43 -12.59
N ILE A 121 -6.29 8.42 -13.36
CA ILE A 121 -5.41 7.48 -14.07
C ILE A 121 -4.55 8.22 -15.11
N VAL A 122 -5.14 9.12 -15.90
CA VAL A 122 -4.41 9.92 -16.89
C VAL A 122 -3.36 10.80 -16.21
N LEU A 123 -3.72 11.47 -15.11
CA LEU A 123 -2.79 12.29 -14.34
C LEU A 123 -1.63 11.46 -13.77
N LEU A 124 -1.89 10.25 -13.28
CA LEU A 124 -0.82 9.36 -12.82
C LEU A 124 0.18 9.07 -13.94
N VAL A 125 -0.31 8.59 -15.09
CA VAL A 125 0.55 8.26 -16.23
C VAL A 125 1.36 9.48 -16.65
N CYS A 126 0.72 10.65 -16.78
CA CYS A 126 1.39 11.91 -17.10
C CYS A 126 2.45 12.27 -16.05
N GLY A 127 2.13 12.16 -14.76
CA GLY A 127 3.05 12.43 -13.67
C GLY A 127 4.29 11.54 -13.72
N ILE A 128 4.11 10.22 -13.87
CA ILE A 128 5.21 9.27 -14.01
C ILE A 128 6.08 9.60 -15.23
N VAL A 129 5.46 9.93 -16.38
CA VAL A 129 6.18 10.31 -17.59
C VAL A 129 6.99 11.60 -17.39
N VAL A 130 6.42 12.63 -16.76
CA VAL A 130 7.12 13.89 -16.45
C VAL A 130 8.31 13.62 -15.55
N VAL A 131 8.11 12.84 -14.51
CA VAL A 131 9.17 12.51 -13.56
C VAL A 131 10.30 11.73 -14.25
N THR A 132 9.98 10.68 -15.02
CA THR A 132 10.97 9.82 -15.67
C THR A 132 11.78 10.53 -16.75
N ARG A 133 11.16 11.46 -17.50
CA ARG A 133 11.86 12.27 -18.52
C ARG A 133 12.79 13.32 -17.93
N SER A 134 12.55 13.74 -16.70
CA SER A 134 13.32 14.81 -16.04
C SER A 134 14.67 14.33 -15.47
N THR A 135 14.96 13.04 -15.48
CA THR A 135 16.21 12.48 -14.95
C THR A 135 17.45 12.74 -15.82
N GLY A 136 17.25 13.19 -17.07
CA GLY A 136 18.35 13.52 -18.00
C GLY A 136 18.99 14.90 -17.83
N SER A 137 18.41 15.82 -17.03
CA SER A 137 18.83 17.23 -16.97
C SER A 137 19.37 17.66 -15.60
N GLY A 138 20.34 16.91 -15.04
CA GLY A 138 21.15 17.39 -13.90
C GLY A 138 20.57 17.14 -12.51
N GLY A 139 19.49 16.35 -12.36
CA GLY A 139 18.98 15.91 -11.06
C GLY A 139 19.71 14.67 -10.54
N GLN A 140 19.95 14.59 -9.24
CA GLN A 140 20.59 13.43 -8.59
C GLN A 140 19.67 12.18 -8.52
N ALA A 141 18.40 12.30 -8.86
CA ALA A 141 17.44 11.19 -8.86
C ALA A 141 17.71 10.26 -10.04
N THR A 142 17.95 9.00 -9.75
CA THR A 142 18.17 7.94 -10.74
C THR A 142 16.86 7.21 -11.03
N LEU A 143 16.71 6.62 -12.22
CA LEU A 143 15.57 5.73 -12.55
C LEU A 143 15.62 4.37 -11.82
N LYS A 144 16.65 4.14 -10.99
CA LYS A 144 16.75 2.93 -10.18
C LYS A 144 15.55 2.85 -9.23
N GLY A 145 14.97 1.66 -9.11
CA GLY A 145 13.82 1.41 -8.26
C GLY A 145 12.46 1.77 -8.89
N VAL A 146 12.41 2.44 -10.04
CA VAL A 146 11.14 2.78 -10.72
C VAL A 146 10.38 1.55 -11.20
N PRO A 147 11.00 0.59 -11.90
CA PRO A 147 10.30 -0.64 -12.29
C PRO A 147 9.73 -1.39 -11.10
N GLU A 148 10.49 -1.47 -10.00
CA GLU A 148 10.07 -2.10 -8.76
C GLU A 148 8.91 -1.33 -8.11
N ALA A 149 8.94 0.00 -8.10
CA ALA A 149 7.86 0.82 -7.58
C ALA A 149 6.56 0.66 -8.40
N ILE A 150 6.65 0.56 -9.73
CA ILE A 150 5.50 0.28 -10.59
C ILE A 150 4.95 -1.12 -10.32
N ALA A 151 5.82 -2.14 -10.24
CA ALA A 151 5.42 -3.50 -9.90
C ALA A 151 4.73 -3.57 -8.53
N SER A 152 5.22 -2.81 -7.56
CA SER A 152 4.62 -2.64 -6.24
C SER A 152 3.22 -2.04 -6.33
N ALA A 153 3.06 -0.93 -7.05
CA ALA A 153 1.77 -0.26 -7.23
C ALA A 153 0.74 -1.18 -7.87
N VAL A 154 1.11 -1.90 -8.92
CA VAL A 154 0.22 -2.87 -9.58
C VAL A 154 -0.16 -3.99 -8.63
N SER A 155 0.82 -4.56 -7.94
CA SER A 155 0.59 -5.69 -7.03
C SER A 155 -0.31 -5.31 -5.85
N PHE A 156 -0.02 -4.21 -5.17
CA PHE A 156 -0.90 -3.75 -4.08
C PHE A 156 -2.27 -3.33 -4.59
N GLY A 157 -2.36 -2.69 -5.75
CA GLY A 157 -3.65 -2.31 -6.31
C GLY A 157 -4.56 -3.50 -6.59
N VAL A 158 -4.01 -4.57 -7.17
CA VAL A 158 -4.75 -5.84 -7.37
C VAL A 158 -5.08 -6.50 -6.02
N MET A 159 -4.13 -6.52 -5.09
CA MET A 159 -4.35 -7.07 -3.75
C MET A 159 -5.50 -6.38 -3.03
N PHE A 160 -5.50 -5.04 -2.97
CA PHE A 160 -6.57 -4.28 -2.31
C PHE A 160 -7.92 -4.54 -2.98
N TRP A 161 -7.98 -4.59 -4.30
CA TRP A 161 -9.21 -4.91 -5.03
C TRP A 161 -9.72 -6.31 -4.69
N ILE A 162 -8.87 -7.35 -4.68
CA ILE A 162 -9.28 -8.72 -4.30
C ILE A 162 -9.77 -8.74 -2.85
N MET A 163 -9.07 -8.07 -1.95
CA MET A 163 -9.44 -8.01 -0.54
C MET A 163 -10.83 -7.40 -0.37
N ASP A 164 -11.08 -6.26 -1.01
CA ASP A 164 -12.31 -5.50 -0.85
C ASP A 164 -13.53 -6.22 -1.46
N VAL A 165 -13.36 -6.80 -2.66
CA VAL A 165 -14.48 -7.42 -3.39
C VAL A 165 -14.82 -8.82 -2.89
N TYR A 166 -13.80 -9.62 -2.51
CA TYR A 166 -14.01 -11.07 -2.32
C TYR A 166 -13.67 -11.58 -0.92
N VAL A 167 -12.87 -10.84 -0.15
CA VAL A 167 -12.26 -11.40 1.07
C VAL A 167 -12.79 -10.74 2.34
N SER A 168 -12.82 -9.40 2.41
CA SER A 168 -13.16 -8.68 3.64
C SER A 168 -14.59 -8.93 4.12
N GLY A 169 -15.55 -9.12 3.22
CA GLY A 169 -16.93 -9.47 3.60
C GLY A 169 -17.01 -10.79 4.36
N PRO A 170 -16.57 -11.91 3.76
CA PRO A 170 -16.69 -13.24 4.38
C PRO A 170 -15.71 -13.51 5.53
N LEU A 171 -14.47 -13.01 5.46
CA LEU A 171 -13.41 -13.32 6.44
C LEU A 171 -13.15 -12.19 7.45
N GLY A 172 -13.84 -11.05 7.31
CA GLY A 172 -13.52 -9.84 8.05
C GLY A 172 -12.16 -9.26 7.66
N ASP A 173 -11.68 -8.32 8.46
CA ASP A 173 -10.48 -7.56 8.10
C ASP A 173 -9.20 -8.16 8.65
N VAL A 174 -9.24 -8.78 9.83
CA VAL A 174 -8.05 -9.18 10.60
C VAL A 174 -7.50 -10.54 10.19
N ALA A 175 -8.36 -11.54 9.99
CA ALA A 175 -7.93 -12.89 9.65
C ALA A 175 -7.17 -12.94 8.31
N PRO A 176 -7.61 -12.27 7.23
CA PRO A 176 -6.83 -12.18 6.00
C PRO A 176 -5.50 -11.45 6.19
N LEU A 177 -5.44 -10.37 6.99
CA LEU A 177 -4.18 -9.66 7.25
C LEU A 177 -3.13 -10.55 7.92
N ILE A 178 -3.55 -11.40 8.85
CA ILE A 178 -2.64 -12.38 9.48
C ILE A 178 -2.10 -13.35 8.42
N LEU A 179 -2.96 -13.85 7.53
CA LEU A 179 -2.53 -14.69 6.42
C LEU A 179 -1.51 -13.97 5.52
N LEU A 180 -1.79 -12.72 5.14
CA LEU A 180 -0.87 -11.91 4.34
C LEU A 180 0.50 -11.74 5.03
N LYS A 181 0.51 -11.43 6.33
CA LYS A 181 1.74 -11.28 7.13
C LYS A 181 2.50 -12.62 7.26
N LEU A 182 1.79 -13.72 7.45
CA LEU A 182 2.39 -15.05 7.51
C LEU A 182 3.05 -15.42 6.17
N MET A 183 2.34 -15.20 5.05
CA MET A 183 2.89 -15.45 3.71
C MET A 183 4.11 -14.57 3.43
N ALA A 184 4.06 -13.29 3.78
CA ALA A 184 5.18 -12.37 3.61
C ALA A 184 6.40 -12.76 4.46
N SER A 185 6.18 -13.17 5.71
CA SER A 185 7.25 -13.64 6.61
C SER A 185 7.90 -14.92 6.09
N THR A 186 7.09 -15.88 5.63
CA THR A 186 7.57 -17.15 5.06
C THR A 186 8.36 -16.93 3.78
N PHE A 187 7.84 -16.10 2.87
CA PHE A 187 8.54 -15.72 1.65
C PHE A 187 9.87 -15.02 1.96
N ALA A 188 9.85 -14.04 2.88
CA ALA A 188 11.04 -13.31 3.25
C ALA A 188 12.12 -14.21 3.86
N ALA A 189 11.75 -15.20 4.69
CA ALA A 189 12.66 -16.20 5.22
C ALA A 189 13.31 -17.03 4.10
N ALA A 190 12.50 -17.51 3.14
CA ALA A 190 13.00 -18.26 1.98
C ALA A 190 13.88 -17.39 1.07
N TYR A 191 13.53 -16.12 0.91
CA TYR A 191 14.29 -15.16 0.11
C TYR A 191 15.65 -14.87 0.75
N VAL A 192 15.71 -14.64 2.07
CA VAL A 192 16.96 -14.44 2.80
C VAL A 192 17.87 -15.66 2.70
N ALA A 193 17.31 -16.87 2.80
CA ALA A 193 18.11 -18.12 2.71
C ALA A 193 18.80 -18.29 1.34
N LYS A 194 18.22 -17.71 0.28
CA LYS A 194 18.75 -17.78 -1.09
C LYS A 194 19.53 -16.53 -1.52
N SER A 195 19.37 -15.39 -0.83
CA SER A 195 20.01 -14.13 -1.19
C SER A 195 21.47 -14.09 -0.73
N LYS A 196 22.36 -13.69 -1.62
CA LYS A 196 23.72 -13.32 -1.23
C LYS A 196 23.66 -11.94 -0.58
N TYR A 197 24.24 -11.86 0.61
CA TYR A 197 24.28 -10.60 1.36
C TYR A 197 25.68 -10.00 1.32
N GLU A 198 25.74 -8.76 0.90
CA GLU A 198 26.93 -7.93 1.07
C GLU A 198 26.58 -6.84 2.10
N PRO A 199 27.23 -6.86 3.29
CA PRO A 199 26.96 -5.83 4.29
C PRO A 199 27.38 -4.45 3.79
N ALA A 200 26.66 -3.43 4.21
CA ALA A 200 27.07 -2.05 3.95
C ALA A 200 28.46 -1.79 4.56
N PRO A 201 29.29 -0.94 3.91
CA PRO A 201 30.65 -0.68 4.38
C PRO A 201 30.74 -0.19 5.82
N VAL A 202 29.70 0.52 6.28
CA VAL A 202 29.58 0.99 7.66
C VAL A 202 28.24 0.52 8.21
N MET A 203 28.27 -0.34 9.23
CA MET A 203 27.09 -0.87 9.86
C MET A 203 26.85 -0.22 11.22
N PRO A 204 25.61 0.23 11.51
CA PRO A 204 25.24 0.64 12.85
C PRO A 204 25.31 -0.53 13.85
N PRO A 205 25.34 -0.27 15.16
CA PRO A 205 25.20 -1.30 16.17
C PRO A 205 23.95 -2.16 15.94
N LYS A 206 24.07 -3.47 16.23
CA LYS A 206 22.93 -4.41 16.05
C LYS A 206 21.65 -3.95 16.76
N GLY A 207 21.78 -3.38 17.96
CA GLY A 207 20.65 -2.83 18.71
C GLY A 207 19.92 -1.71 17.96
N THR A 208 20.63 -0.85 17.25
CA THR A 208 20.04 0.20 16.40
C THR A 208 19.25 -0.40 15.24
N LEU A 209 19.81 -1.42 14.56
CA LEU A 209 19.12 -2.08 13.45
C LEU A 209 17.83 -2.79 13.91
N ILE A 210 17.89 -3.47 15.06
CA ILE A 210 16.71 -4.10 15.67
C ILE A 210 15.69 -3.01 16.07
N GLY A 211 16.14 -1.91 16.65
CA GLY A 211 15.28 -0.78 17.01
C GLY A 211 14.56 -0.20 15.80
N ILE A 212 15.26 0.03 14.68
CA ILE A 212 14.65 0.52 13.43
C ILE A 212 13.62 -0.50 12.92
N ALA A 213 13.94 -1.80 12.93
CA ALA A 213 13.03 -2.85 12.48
C ALA A 213 11.76 -2.92 13.34
N LEU A 214 11.89 -2.82 14.66
CA LEU A 214 10.75 -2.79 15.58
C LEU A 214 9.89 -1.55 15.38
N VAL A 215 10.49 -0.38 15.26
CA VAL A 215 9.76 0.87 14.98
C VAL A 215 9.00 0.77 13.65
N ALA A 216 9.65 0.29 12.58
CA ALA A 216 9.00 0.12 11.29
C ALA A 216 7.82 -0.87 11.36
N ALA A 217 7.98 -1.99 12.07
CA ALA A 217 6.92 -2.99 12.25
C ALA A 217 5.74 -2.47 13.08
N LEU A 218 6.01 -1.70 14.14
CA LEU A 218 4.98 -1.06 14.94
C LEU A 218 4.23 0.00 14.13
N LEU A 219 4.95 0.82 13.37
CA LEU A 219 4.34 1.83 12.49
C LEU A 219 3.46 1.19 11.42
N ASP A 220 3.91 0.11 10.78
CA ASP A 220 3.11 -0.65 9.83
C ASP A 220 1.84 -1.22 10.49
N THR A 221 1.98 -1.81 11.68
CA THR A 221 0.83 -2.35 12.42
C THR A 221 -0.15 -1.25 12.84
N MET A 222 0.35 -0.13 13.39
CA MET A 222 -0.49 1.00 13.78
C MET A 222 -1.18 1.67 12.59
N ALA A 223 -0.52 1.72 11.44
CA ALA A 223 -1.11 2.24 10.22
C ALA A 223 -2.30 1.39 9.78
N TRP A 224 -2.18 0.06 9.77
CA TRP A 224 -3.27 -0.85 9.47
C TRP A 224 -4.41 -0.76 10.49
N VAL A 225 -4.10 -0.72 11.79
CA VAL A 225 -5.11 -0.53 12.86
C VAL A 225 -5.85 0.78 12.64
N SER A 226 -5.12 1.87 12.40
CA SER A 226 -5.70 3.19 12.13
C SER A 226 -6.60 3.15 10.89
N TYR A 227 -6.12 2.56 9.80
CA TYR A 227 -6.89 2.42 8.57
C TYR A 227 -8.19 1.65 8.78
N LEU A 228 -8.14 0.46 9.42
CA LEU A 228 -9.30 -0.38 9.67
C LEU A 228 -10.33 0.29 10.61
N ILE A 229 -9.86 0.95 11.66
CA ILE A 229 -10.76 1.70 12.56
C ILE A 229 -11.39 2.87 11.79
N GLY A 230 -10.61 3.61 11.02
CA GLY A 230 -11.11 4.72 10.21
C GLY A 230 -12.19 4.28 9.23
N TYR A 231 -11.98 3.14 8.57
CA TYR A 231 -12.92 2.55 7.61
C TYR A 231 -14.29 2.23 8.23
N ARG A 232 -14.34 1.92 9.54
CA ARG A 232 -15.60 1.66 10.27
C ARG A 232 -16.36 2.93 10.67
N PHE A 233 -15.67 4.07 10.77
CA PHE A 233 -16.27 5.33 11.25
C PHE A 233 -16.70 6.26 10.14
N ASP A 234 -16.19 6.09 8.92
CA ASP A 234 -16.45 7.02 7.81
C ASP A 234 -16.52 6.25 6.48
N HIS A 235 -16.92 6.94 5.42
CA HIS A 235 -16.88 6.36 4.07
C HIS A 235 -15.45 5.92 3.76
N GLY A 236 -15.23 4.65 3.47
CA GLY A 236 -13.90 4.06 3.24
C GLY A 236 -13.06 4.82 2.21
N ALA A 237 -13.71 5.45 1.21
CA ALA A 237 -13.05 6.29 0.22
C ALA A 237 -12.30 7.49 0.84
N VAL A 238 -12.87 8.16 1.86
CA VAL A 238 -12.23 9.30 2.53
C VAL A 238 -10.99 8.83 3.31
N VAL A 239 -11.10 7.72 4.03
CA VAL A 239 -9.98 7.16 4.79
C VAL A 239 -8.86 6.72 3.86
N THR A 240 -9.20 6.05 2.75
CA THR A 240 -8.22 5.61 1.74
C THR A 240 -7.54 6.80 1.07
N ALA A 241 -8.29 7.86 0.74
CA ALA A 241 -7.74 9.10 0.18
C ALA A 241 -6.72 9.74 1.12
N LEU A 242 -7.07 9.87 2.41
CA LEU A 242 -6.19 10.47 3.39
C LEU A 242 -4.99 9.57 3.69
N ALA A 243 -5.19 8.26 3.79
CA ALA A 243 -4.13 7.31 4.01
C ALA A 243 -3.11 7.31 2.86
N SER A 244 -3.54 7.48 1.59
CA SER A 244 -2.65 7.54 0.43
C SER A 244 -1.69 8.74 0.43
N LEU A 245 -1.93 9.74 1.30
CA LEU A 245 -1.00 10.85 1.51
C LEU A 245 0.29 10.45 2.24
N PHE A 246 0.46 9.19 2.64
CA PHE A 246 1.68 8.72 3.29
C PHE A 246 2.95 9.06 2.51
N SER A 247 2.90 9.04 1.17
CA SER A 247 4.04 9.40 0.33
C SER A 247 4.47 10.88 0.49
N VAL A 248 3.57 11.79 0.86
CA VAL A 248 3.94 13.18 1.19
C VAL A 248 4.84 13.21 2.44
N VAL A 249 4.46 12.46 3.48
CA VAL A 249 5.27 12.32 4.69
C VAL A 249 6.64 11.73 4.36
N THR A 250 6.65 10.67 3.56
CA THR A 250 7.89 10.01 3.10
C THR A 250 8.81 10.98 2.34
N ILE A 251 8.25 11.78 1.41
CA ILE A 251 9.04 12.78 0.64
C ILE A 251 9.65 13.84 1.56
N VAL A 252 8.88 14.35 2.51
CA VAL A 252 9.38 15.34 3.47
C VAL A 252 10.53 14.75 4.29
N LEU A 253 10.38 13.55 4.81
CA LEU A 253 11.44 12.87 5.57
C LEU A 253 12.68 12.58 4.73
N ALA A 254 12.50 12.13 3.48
CA ALA A 254 13.61 11.90 2.55
C ALA A 254 14.37 13.20 2.26
N GLY A 255 13.65 14.30 2.02
CA GLY A 255 14.27 15.62 1.80
C GLY A 255 15.07 16.12 3.01
N VAL A 256 14.50 15.99 4.22
CA VAL A 256 15.14 16.49 5.46
C VAL A 256 16.29 15.59 5.90
N PHE A 257 16.09 14.28 6.00
CA PHE A 257 17.04 13.36 6.63
C PHE A 257 17.99 12.70 5.63
N LEU A 258 17.50 12.30 4.45
CA LEU A 258 18.34 11.69 3.42
C LEU A 258 18.99 12.75 2.52
N LYS A 259 18.59 14.02 2.67
CA LYS A 259 19.06 15.15 1.84
C LYS A 259 18.84 14.92 0.34
N GLU A 260 17.80 14.15 -0.01
CA GLU A 260 17.43 13.91 -1.38
C GLU A 260 16.94 15.20 -2.03
N ARG A 261 17.49 15.53 -3.20
CA ARG A 261 17.11 16.75 -3.93
C ARG A 261 16.43 16.38 -5.22
N LEU A 262 15.16 16.76 -5.36
CA LEU A 262 14.41 16.66 -6.59
C LEU A 262 14.57 17.94 -7.42
N SER A 263 14.67 17.79 -8.73
CA SER A 263 14.59 18.91 -9.68
C SER A 263 13.17 19.51 -9.67
N ARG A 264 13.02 20.72 -10.18
CA ARG A 264 11.68 21.37 -10.27
C ARG A 264 10.68 20.54 -11.08
N ASN A 265 11.13 19.90 -12.15
CA ASN A 265 10.28 19.06 -12.99
C ASN A 265 9.88 17.75 -12.27
N GLN A 266 10.79 17.18 -11.46
CA GLN A 266 10.46 16.02 -10.63
C GLN A 266 9.42 16.38 -9.56
N TRP A 267 9.56 17.55 -8.90
CA TRP A 267 8.54 18.06 -7.98
C TRP A 267 7.18 18.23 -8.67
N ALA A 268 7.16 18.79 -9.88
CA ALA A 268 5.93 18.93 -10.67
C ALA A 268 5.30 17.55 -10.97
N GLY A 269 6.12 16.59 -11.40
CA GLY A 269 5.64 15.23 -11.68
C GLY A 269 5.10 14.51 -10.42
N VAL A 270 5.80 14.63 -9.29
CA VAL A 270 5.32 14.12 -7.99
C VAL A 270 3.99 14.77 -7.60
N GLY A 271 3.87 16.09 -7.75
CA GLY A 271 2.61 16.82 -7.51
C GLY A 271 1.45 16.30 -8.38
N VAL A 272 1.71 16.02 -9.65
CA VAL A 272 0.71 15.45 -10.58
C VAL A 272 0.30 14.03 -10.17
N VAL A 273 1.26 13.18 -9.74
CA VAL A 273 0.96 11.83 -9.23
C VAL A 273 0.07 11.92 -7.99
N LEU A 274 0.43 12.77 -7.03
CA LEU A 274 -0.36 12.95 -5.79
C LEU A 274 -1.77 13.49 -6.09
N LEU A 275 -1.89 14.43 -7.02
CA LEU A 275 -3.19 14.92 -7.46
C LEU A 275 -4.03 13.81 -8.10
N GLY A 276 -3.42 12.96 -8.93
CA GLY A 276 -4.08 11.80 -9.52
C GLY A 276 -4.61 10.83 -8.45
N ILE A 277 -3.80 10.53 -7.44
CA ILE A 277 -4.19 9.69 -6.28
C ILE A 277 -5.39 10.31 -5.55
N LEU A 278 -5.32 11.61 -5.23
CA LEU A 278 -6.40 12.31 -4.53
C LEU A 278 -7.71 12.28 -5.33
N LEU A 279 -7.65 12.53 -6.64
CA LEU A 279 -8.85 12.54 -7.50
C LEU A 279 -9.53 11.17 -7.55
N VAL A 280 -8.76 10.09 -7.67
CA VAL A 280 -9.31 8.72 -7.66
C VAL A 280 -9.92 8.36 -6.31
N SER A 281 -9.39 8.91 -5.24
CA SER A 281 -9.81 8.61 -3.86
C SER A 281 -10.98 9.47 -3.36
N LEU A 282 -11.49 10.42 -4.18
CA LEU A 282 -12.64 11.22 -3.79
C LEU A 282 -13.92 10.36 -3.71
N PRO A 283 -14.82 10.64 -2.74
CA PRO A 283 -16.09 9.93 -2.63
C PRO A 283 -16.90 10.03 -3.92
N LYS A 284 -17.54 8.92 -4.28
CA LYS A 284 -18.48 8.90 -5.40
C LYS A 284 -19.63 9.87 -5.16
N SER A 285 -19.95 10.68 -6.14
CA SER A 285 -21.17 11.48 -6.10
C SER A 285 -22.39 10.56 -6.14
N GLU A 286 -23.21 10.58 -5.12
CA GLU A 286 -24.42 9.75 -4.91
C GLU A 286 -25.57 10.08 -5.89
N ASN A 287 -25.31 10.64 -7.06
CA ASN A 287 -26.31 11.05 -8.04
C ASN A 287 -26.59 10.00 -9.15
N ALA A 288 -26.29 8.72 -8.93
CA ALA A 288 -26.88 7.67 -9.75
C ALA A 288 -28.17 7.19 -9.07
N PRO A 289 -29.36 7.34 -9.70
CA PRO A 289 -30.58 6.75 -9.15
C PRO A 289 -30.34 5.24 -9.03
N VAL A 290 -30.55 4.71 -7.84
CA VAL A 290 -30.68 3.27 -7.61
C VAL A 290 -31.84 2.82 -8.48
N SER A 291 -31.58 2.39 -9.70
CA SER A 291 -32.53 1.64 -10.50
C SER A 291 -32.75 0.35 -9.72
N ALA A 292 -33.92 0.30 -9.07
CA ALA A 292 -34.45 -0.85 -8.41
C ALA A 292 -34.23 -2.06 -9.31
N VAL A 293 -33.37 -2.96 -8.87
CA VAL A 293 -33.41 -4.35 -9.32
C VAL A 293 -34.70 -4.88 -8.74
N ALA A 294 -35.78 -4.72 -9.51
CA ALA A 294 -37.04 -5.41 -9.28
C ALA A 294 -36.68 -6.91 -9.33
N GLY A 295 -36.66 -7.52 -8.17
CA GLY A 295 -36.67 -8.98 -8.06
C GLY A 295 -37.90 -9.50 -8.81
N PRO A 296 -37.83 -10.67 -9.47
CA PRO A 296 -39.00 -11.22 -10.11
C PRO A 296 -40.03 -11.56 -9.03
N ASP A 297 -41.20 -10.91 -9.13
CA ASP A 297 -42.41 -11.25 -8.39
C ASP A 297 -42.68 -12.76 -8.52
N VAL A 298 -42.50 -13.46 -7.43
CA VAL A 298 -43.07 -14.79 -7.27
C VAL A 298 -44.56 -14.59 -7.11
N LEU A 299 -45.29 -14.80 -8.20
CA LEU A 299 -46.75 -14.88 -8.21
C LEU A 299 -47.18 -15.92 -7.19
N ALA A 300 -47.76 -15.43 -6.12
CA ALA A 300 -48.56 -16.22 -5.22
C ALA A 300 -49.83 -16.64 -6.00
N GLU A 301 -49.87 -17.83 -6.51
CA GLU A 301 -51.12 -18.48 -6.90
C GLU A 301 -51.85 -18.98 -5.65
N SER A 302 -52.97 -18.31 -5.37
CA SER A 302 -54.04 -18.83 -4.58
C SER A 302 -54.76 -19.96 -5.29
N LYS A 303 -54.80 -21.14 -4.75
CA LYS A 303 -56.02 -21.95 -4.67
C LYS A 303 -55.87 -23.03 -3.61
#